data_1aa9674abca2f5e073dfcd4a1f81b201
#
_entry.id   1aa9674abca2f5e073dfcd4a1f81b201
#
_cell.length_a   1.000
_cell.length_b   1.000
_cell.length_c   1.000
_cell.angle_alpha   90.00
_cell.angle_beta   90.00
_cell.angle_gamma   90.00
#
_symmetry.space_group_name_H-M   'P 1'
#
loop_
_entity.id
_entity.type
_entity.pdbx_description
1 polymer ?
#
loop_
_entity_poly.entity_id
_entity_poly.type
_entity_poly.pdbx_seq_one_letter_code
_entity_poly.pdbx_strand_id
1 'polypeptide(L)'
;PCNYVFLFDQQTYLELKKENIQTVYYMPLAVNTSRLDKMTASAVSTSRHPLDFYRSDISFVGTMYNEVHNLFDRMEHLSDYTKGYLQGIMQAQMKVYGYYFIEELLSKEIIEDMQHSLPLQPGNDSVESTEWLFAHYVIARKIANLERTALLKAVSEHFNTKLYTPNPTPELSQIHNMGSVDYQRQMPYVFKNSAINLN
;
A
#
# COMPACT_ATOMS: atom_id res chain seq x y z
N PRO A 1 -18.52 4.40 -29.03
CA PRO A 1 -18.38 4.36 -27.59
C PRO A 1 -17.36 5.44 -27.22
N CYS A 2 -17.78 6.38 -26.38
CA CYS A 2 -16.95 7.54 -26.10
C CYS A 2 -16.54 7.50 -24.63
N ASN A 3 -15.72 6.53 -24.26
CA ASN A 3 -15.11 6.51 -22.93
C ASN A 3 -13.81 7.30 -22.99
N TYR A 4 -13.69 8.31 -22.14
CA TYR A 4 -12.46 9.03 -21.89
C TYR A 4 -11.95 8.63 -20.51
N VAL A 5 -10.71 8.16 -20.43
CA VAL A 5 -10.09 7.66 -19.19
C VAL A 5 -9.00 8.63 -18.78
N PHE A 6 -9.07 9.10 -17.53
CA PHE A 6 -8.05 9.97 -16.93
C PHE A 6 -7.30 9.17 -15.86
N LEU A 7 -6.00 9.04 -16.00
CA LEU A 7 -5.15 8.25 -15.13
C LEU A 7 -4.14 9.14 -14.41
N PHE A 8 -4.04 8.96 -13.12
CA PHE A 8 -2.99 9.64 -12.32
C PHE A 8 -1.69 8.82 -12.25
N ASP A 9 -1.76 7.52 -12.49
CA ASP A 9 -0.59 6.66 -12.59
C ASP A 9 0.01 6.71 -13.98
N GLN A 10 1.29 7.10 -14.04
CA GLN A 10 1.99 7.28 -15.30
C GLN A 10 2.29 5.95 -15.99
N GLN A 11 2.57 4.90 -15.23
CA GLN A 11 2.89 3.59 -15.80
C GLN A 11 1.68 2.99 -16.50
N THR A 12 0.53 2.97 -15.82
CA THR A 12 -0.74 2.51 -16.40
C THR A 12 -1.13 3.34 -17.64
N TYR A 13 -0.90 4.66 -17.60
CA TYR A 13 -1.10 5.50 -18.79
C TYR A 13 -0.24 5.07 -19.97
N LEU A 14 1.06 4.80 -19.75
CA LEU A 14 1.97 4.38 -20.79
C LEU A 14 1.63 2.98 -21.34
N GLU A 15 1.20 2.07 -20.50
CA GLU A 15 0.75 0.73 -20.90
C GLU A 15 -0.46 0.81 -21.82
N LEU A 16 -1.51 1.53 -21.43
CA LEU A 16 -2.70 1.69 -22.26
C LEU A 16 -2.42 2.45 -23.57
N LYS A 17 -1.43 3.36 -23.59
CA LYS A 17 -0.99 4.02 -24.82
C LYS A 17 -0.28 3.06 -25.75
N LYS A 18 0.49 2.10 -25.25
CA LYS A 18 1.12 1.04 -26.09
C LYS A 18 0.06 0.16 -26.74
N GLU A 19 -1.06 -0.07 -26.08
CA GLU A 19 -2.23 -0.79 -26.63
C GLU A 19 -3.07 0.03 -27.61
N ASN A 20 -2.57 1.18 -28.06
CA ASN A 20 -3.26 2.09 -29.01
C ASN A 20 -4.59 2.66 -28.52
N ILE A 21 -4.83 2.73 -27.22
CA ILE A 21 -6.04 3.34 -26.66
C ILE A 21 -5.90 4.86 -26.70
N GLN A 22 -6.59 5.51 -27.66
CA GLN A 22 -6.40 6.94 -27.92
C GLN A 22 -7.09 7.84 -26.88
N THR A 23 -8.14 7.36 -26.24
CA THR A 23 -8.97 8.14 -25.30
C THR A 23 -8.49 8.08 -23.86
N VAL A 24 -7.20 7.82 -23.65
CA VAL A 24 -6.53 7.81 -22.35
C VAL A 24 -5.67 9.06 -22.18
N TYR A 25 -5.83 9.73 -21.06
CA TYR A 25 -5.14 10.97 -20.72
C TYR A 25 -4.44 10.85 -19.38
N TYR A 26 -3.19 11.31 -19.30
CA TYR A 26 -2.48 11.42 -18.04
C TYR A 26 -2.93 12.68 -17.31
N MET A 27 -3.40 12.51 -16.08
CA MET A 27 -3.82 13.60 -15.20
C MET A 27 -3.30 13.33 -13.79
N PRO A 28 -2.15 13.89 -13.43
CA PRO A 28 -1.55 13.66 -12.12
C PRO A 28 -2.47 14.17 -11.00
N LEU A 29 -2.36 13.54 -9.84
CA LEU A 29 -3.05 14.00 -8.64
C LEU A 29 -2.57 15.41 -8.30
N ALA A 30 -3.51 16.26 -7.92
CA ALA A 30 -3.26 17.63 -7.50
C ALA A 30 -3.73 17.85 -6.07
N VAL A 31 -3.04 18.74 -5.37
CA VAL A 31 -3.40 19.15 -4.02
C VAL A 31 -3.90 20.60 -4.03
N ASN A 32 -4.96 20.88 -3.29
CA ASN A 32 -5.45 22.23 -3.10
C ASN A 32 -4.64 22.95 -2.00
N THR A 33 -3.51 23.52 -2.38
CA THR A 33 -2.60 24.20 -1.46
C THR A 33 -3.27 25.34 -0.70
N SER A 34 -4.10 26.16 -1.38
CA SER A 34 -4.83 27.27 -0.75
C SER A 34 -5.80 26.82 0.35
N ARG A 35 -6.41 25.63 0.17
CA ARG A 35 -7.25 25.01 1.22
C ARG A 35 -6.40 24.56 2.40
N LEU A 36 -5.29 23.90 2.15
CA LEU A 36 -4.40 23.42 3.20
C LEU A 36 -3.80 24.54 4.00
N ASP A 37 -3.41 25.64 3.37
CA ASP A 37 -2.89 26.83 4.04
C ASP A 37 -3.95 27.46 4.96
N LYS A 38 -5.18 27.62 4.48
CA LYS A 38 -6.29 28.13 5.30
C LYS A 38 -6.61 27.22 6.49
N MET A 39 -6.61 25.90 6.28
CA MET A 39 -6.84 24.93 7.35
C MET A 39 -5.75 25.04 8.43
N THR A 40 -4.50 25.11 8.04
CA THR A 40 -3.38 25.17 8.98
C THR A 40 -3.27 26.51 9.69
N ALA A 41 -3.71 27.62 9.08
CA ALA A 41 -3.75 28.92 9.71
C ALA A 41 -4.86 29.04 10.78
N SER A 42 -6.03 28.41 10.55
CA SER A 42 -7.17 28.47 11.49
C SER A 42 -7.11 27.45 12.62
N ALA A 43 -6.24 26.48 12.55
CA ALA A 43 -6.23 25.32 13.45
C ALA A 43 -5.57 25.53 14.80
N VAL A 44 -4.85 26.60 14.97
CA VAL A 44 -4.28 26.97 16.28
C VAL A 44 -5.38 27.16 17.34
N SER A 45 -6.62 27.41 16.91
CA SER A 45 -7.73 27.70 17.83
C SER A 45 -8.76 26.58 18.02
N THR A 46 -8.75 25.52 17.20
CA THR A 46 -9.84 24.50 17.16
C THR A 46 -9.43 23.05 17.32
N SER A 47 -8.14 22.75 17.34
CA SER A 47 -7.65 21.37 17.51
C SER A 47 -7.89 20.87 18.94
N ARG A 48 -8.54 19.73 19.08
CA ARG A 48 -8.67 19.02 20.37
C ARG A 48 -7.33 18.50 20.90
N HIS A 49 -6.29 18.49 20.05
CA HIS A 49 -4.95 18.03 20.39
C HIS A 49 -3.94 19.17 20.20
N PRO A 50 -3.05 19.39 21.16
CA PRO A 50 -1.93 20.32 20.98
C PRO A 50 -1.12 19.94 19.72
N LEU A 51 -0.55 20.91 19.01
CA LEU A 51 0.29 20.67 17.83
C LEU A 51 1.47 19.74 18.14
N ASP A 52 2.00 19.78 19.35
CA ASP A 52 3.05 18.88 19.83
C ASP A 52 2.61 17.40 19.82
N PHE A 53 1.31 17.11 19.90
CA PHE A 53 0.79 15.76 19.77
C PHE A 53 1.14 15.12 18.42
N TYR A 54 1.22 15.90 17.34
CA TYR A 54 1.56 15.42 16.00
C TYR A 54 3.07 15.46 15.72
N ARG A 55 3.86 16.12 16.58
CA ARG A 55 5.30 16.30 16.35
C ARG A 55 6.05 14.97 16.35
N SER A 56 6.80 14.70 15.28
CA SER A 56 7.65 13.53 15.12
C SER A 56 8.80 13.81 14.14
N ASP A 57 9.84 13.00 14.20
CA ASP A 57 10.88 13.04 13.17
C ASP A 57 10.34 12.40 11.89
N ILE A 58 9.67 11.25 12.04
CA ILE A 58 9.09 10.49 10.93
C ILE A 58 7.62 10.22 11.23
N SER A 59 6.78 10.37 10.21
CA SER A 59 5.41 9.88 10.24
C SER A 59 5.11 8.96 9.07
N PHE A 60 4.25 7.97 9.32
CA PHE A 60 3.60 7.17 8.29
C PHE A 60 2.10 7.18 8.50
N VAL A 61 1.35 7.51 7.46
CA VAL A 61 -0.13 7.50 7.47
C VAL A 61 -0.62 6.55 6.40
N GLY A 62 -1.20 5.42 6.79
CA GLY A 62 -1.69 4.46 5.81
C GLY A 62 -2.06 3.10 6.40
N THR A 63 -2.55 2.22 5.54
CA THR A 63 -2.81 0.82 5.91
C THR A 63 -1.52 0.01 5.96
N MET A 64 -1.47 -1.00 6.81
CA MET A 64 -0.35 -1.94 6.88
C MET A 64 -0.58 -3.21 6.05
N TYR A 65 -1.75 -3.37 5.42
CA TYR A 65 -2.13 -4.57 4.67
C TYR A 65 -2.05 -5.88 5.47
N ASN A 66 -2.15 -5.81 6.80
CA ASN A 66 -2.24 -6.95 7.70
C ASN A 66 -3.66 -7.12 8.30
N GLU A 67 -4.65 -6.68 7.57
CA GLU A 67 -6.05 -6.74 7.97
C GLU A 67 -6.55 -8.19 8.04
N VAL A 68 -7.63 -8.42 8.80
CA VAL A 68 -8.32 -9.70 8.88
C VAL A 68 -8.71 -10.26 7.49
N HIS A 69 -8.80 -9.39 6.49
CA HIS A 69 -9.09 -9.72 5.10
C HIS A 69 -7.85 -9.77 4.20
N ASN A 70 -6.64 -9.82 4.75
CA ASN A 70 -5.45 -10.08 3.96
C ASN A 70 -5.57 -11.48 3.33
N LEU A 71 -5.74 -11.50 2.02
CA LEU A 71 -6.04 -12.72 1.29
C LEU A 71 -4.86 -13.71 1.32
N PHE A 72 -3.62 -13.21 1.36
CA PHE A 72 -2.44 -14.06 1.45
C PHE A 72 -2.43 -14.87 2.76
N ASP A 73 -2.70 -14.21 3.88
CA ASP A 73 -2.67 -14.84 5.21
C ASP A 73 -3.87 -15.79 5.44
N ARG A 74 -4.84 -15.80 4.54
CA ARG A 74 -5.97 -16.74 4.53
C ARG A 74 -5.70 -18.05 3.80
N MET A 75 -4.57 -18.16 3.11
CA MET A 75 -4.16 -19.40 2.45
C MET A 75 -3.53 -20.37 3.45
N GLU A 76 -4.38 -21.00 4.27
CA GLU A 76 -3.92 -21.87 5.38
C GLU A 76 -3.42 -23.24 4.92
N HIS A 77 -3.89 -23.72 3.77
CA HIS A 77 -3.68 -25.11 3.30
C HIS A 77 -2.67 -25.24 2.14
N LEU A 78 -1.80 -24.25 1.98
CA LEU A 78 -0.70 -24.37 1.00
C LEU A 78 0.26 -25.50 1.37
N SER A 79 0.79 -26.19 0.39
CA SER A 79 1.90 -27.14 0.57
C SER A 79 3.14 -26.42 1.14
N ASP A 80 3.98 -27.17 1.85
CA ASP A 80 5.24 -26.61 2.39
C ASP A 80 6.17 -26.12 1.27
N TYR A 81 6.13 -26.79 0.11
CA TYR A 81 6.86 -26.35 -1.07
C TYR A 81 6.39 -24.98 -1.54
N THR A 82 5.08 -24.80 -1.75
CA THR A 82 4.51 -23.53 -2.19
C THR A 82 4.74 -22.43 -1.18
N LYS A 83 4.59 -22.70 0.12
CA LYS A 83 4.92 -21.73 1.18
C LYS A 83 6.36 -21.25 1.10
N GLY A 84 7.31 -22.17 1.02
CA GLY A 84 8.73 -21.83 0.92
C GLY A 84 9.06 -21.08 -0.37
N TYR A 85 8.48 -21.50 -1.48
CA TYR A 85 8.66 -20.84 -2.77
C TYR A 85 8.16 -19.39 -2.74
N LEU A 86 6.90 -19.17 -2.30
CA LEU A 86 6.31 -17.83 -2.20
C LEU A 86 7.09 -16.92 -1.24
N GLN A 87 7.54 -17.44 -0.11
CA GLN A 87 8.41 -16.69 0.80
C GLN A 87 9.71 -16.25 0.13
N GLY A 88 10.34 -17.15 -0.63
CA GLY A 88 11.59 -16.87 -1.34
C GLY A 88 11.42 -15.76 -2.39
N ILE A 89 10.40 -15.86 -3.26
CA ILE A 89 10.19 -14.86 -4.31
C ILE A 89 9.74 -13.49 -3.73
N MET A 90 8.93 -13.47 -2.67
CA MET A 90 8.57 -12.22 -2.00
C MET A 90 9.80 -11.53 -1.38
N GLN A 91 10.68 -12.28 -0.72
CA GLN A 91 11.92 -11.73 -0.18
C GLN A 91 12.88 -11.23 -1.26
N ALA A 92 12.92 -11.91 -2.41
CA ALA A 92 13.68 -11.45 -3.57
C ALA A 92 13.09 -10.14 -4.13
N GLN A 93 11.76 -10.07 -4.29
CA GLN A 93 11.08 -8.87 -4.76
C GLN A 93 11.35 -7.66 -3.86
N MET A 94 11.37 -7.81 -2.55
CA MET A 94 11.70 -6.73 -1.61
C MET A 94 13.11 -6.15 -1.80
N LYS A 95 13.99 -6.80 -2.54
CA LYS A 95 15.35 -6.35 -2.86
C LYS A 95 15.49 -5.79 -4.28
N VAL A 96 14.45 -5.93 -5.09
CA VAL A 96 14.45 -5.49 -6.50
C VAL A 96 13.43 -4.38 -6.69
N TYR A 97 13.93 -3.16 -6.88
CA TYR A 97 13.09 -1.99 -7.11
C TYR A 97 12.97 -1.69 -8.61
N GLY A 98 11.81 -1.17 -9.01
CA GLY A 98 11.55 -0.74 -10.38
C GLY A 98 11.14 -1.84 -11.35
N TYR A 99 11.07 -3.10 -10.89
CA TYR A 99 10.55 -4.22 -11.68
C TYR A 99 9.81 -5.22 -10.79
N TYR A 100 8.55 -5.50 -11.13
CA TYR A 100 7.72 -6.46 -10.42
C TYR A 100 7.65 -7.76 -11.23
N PHE A 101 8.33 -8.80 -10.74
CA PHE A 101 8.52 -10.06 -11.45
C PHE A 101 7.69 -11.22 -10.91
N ILE A 102 6.88 -11.01 -9.90
CA ILE A 102 6.15 -12.09 -9.20
C ILE A 102 5.28 -12.89 -10.17
N GLU A 103 4.53 -12.21 -11.04
CA GLU A 103 3.62 -12.90 -11.99
C GLU A 103 4.38 -13.88 -12.89
N GLU A 104 5.56 -13.50 -13.36
CA GLU A 104 6.40 -14.33 -14.24
C GLU A 104 6.93 -15.60 -13.55
N LEU A 105 6.99 -15.60 -12.22
CA LEU A 105 7.47 -16.71 -11.42
C LEU A 105 6.36 -17.62 -10.87
N LEU A 106 5.10 -17.29 -11.09
CA LEU A 106 4.00 -18.15 -10.66
C LEU A 106 3.76 -19.26 -11.67
N SER A 107 4.33 -20.43 -11.41
CA SER A 107 4.07 -21.62 -12.23
C SER A 107 2.62 -22.10 -12.05
N LYS A 108 2.16 -22.90 -13.02
CA LYS A 108 0.81 -23.47 -12.98
C LYS A 108 0.55 -24.28 -11.69
N GLU A 109 1.52 -25.06 -11.25
CA GLU A 109 1.42 -25.88 -10.04
C GLU A 109 1.28 -24.98 -8.78
N ILE A 110 2.01 -23.88 -8.73
CA ILE A 110 1.91 -22.91 -7.63
C ILE A 110 0.51 -22.26 -7.62
N ILE A 111 0.01 -21.86 -8.78
CA ILE A 111 -1.33 -21.26 -8.92
C ILE A 111 -2.42 -22.26 -8.53
N GLU A 112 -2.33 -23.52 -8.95
CA GLU A 112 -3.29 -24.58 -8.59
C GLU A 112 -3.33 -24.80 -7.07
N ASP A 113 -2.18 -24.83 -6.40
CA ASP A 113 -2.10 -24.98 -4.94
C ASP A 113 -2.68 -23.75 -4.23
N MET A 114 -2.37 -22.53 -4.70
CA MET A 114 -2.96 -21.29 -4.19
C MET A 114 -4.47 -21.26 -4.38
N GLN A 115 -4.99 -21.65 -5.55
CA GLN A 115 -6.43 -21.70 -5.82
C GLN A 115 -7.16 -22.76 -4.97
N HIS A 116 -6.50 -23.86 -4.67
CA HIS A 116 -7.04 -24.87 -3.78
C HIS A 116 -7.21 -24.32 -2.35
N SER A 117 -6.26 -23.54 -1.89
CA SER A 117 -6.32 -22.91 -0.56
C SER A 117 -7.21 -21.65 -0.52
N LEU A 118 -7.23 -20.88 -1.59
CA LEU A 118 -8.04 -19.68 -1.76
C LEU A 118 -8.68 -19.69 -3.16
N PRO A 119 -9.95 -20.11 -3.31
CA PRO A 119 -10.61 -20.22 -4.61
C PRO A 119 -10.94 -18.83 -5.18
N LEU A 120 -9.90 -18.14 -5.66
CA LEU A 120 -9.97 -16.83 -6.29
C LEU A 120 -9.94 -17.01 -7.82
N GLN A 121 -10.91 -16.44 -8.50
CA GLN A 121 -10.99 -16.47 -9.96
C GLN A 121 -11.38 -15.09 -10.50
N PRO A 122 -10.91 -14.73 -11.71
CA PRO A 122 -11.38 -13.53 -12.40
C PRO A 122 -12.88 -13.59 -12.63
N GLY A 123 -13.55 -12.44 -12.66
CA GLY A 123 -14.94 -12.35 -13.10
C GLY A 123 -15.08 -12.78 -14.57
N ASN A 124 -16.28 -13.21 -14.98
CA ASN A 124 -16.54 -13.67 -16.36
C ASN A 124 -16.22 -12.62 -17.44
N ASP A 125 -16.28 -11.34 -17.09
CA ASP A 125 -15.99 -10.23 -18.00
C ASP A 125 -14.60 -9.61 -17.74
N SER A 126 -13.77 -10.25 -16.91
CA SER A 126 -12.41 -9.78 -16.59
C SER A 126 -11.47 -10.12 -17.72
N VAL A 127 -10.54 -9.21 -17.99
CA VAL A 127 -9.41 -9.44 -18.90
C VAL A 127 -8.17 -9.94 -18.16
N GLU A 128 -8.17 -9.86 -16.83
CA GLU A 128 -7.07 -10.35 -16.01
C GLU A 128 -7.08 -11.88 -15.93
N SER A 129 -5.89 -12.46 -15.86
CA SER A 129 -5.70 -13.88 -15.61
C SER A 129 -5.78 -14.20 -14.11
N THR A 130 -5.85 -15.48 -13.78
CA THR A 130 -5.75 -15.96 -12.40
C THR A 130 -4.37 -15.66 -11.82
N GLU A 131 -3.32 -15.83 -12.61
CA GLU A 131 -1.94 -15.50 -12.25
C GLU A 131 -1.81 -14.03 -11.88
N TRP A 132 -2.39 -13.16 -12.71
CA TRP A 132 -2.43 -11.73 -12.44
C TRP A 132 -3.10 -11.41 -11.11
N LEU A 133 -4.26 -12.01 -10.83
CA LEU A 133 -4.97 -11.80 -9.57
C LEU A 133 -4.14 -12.20 -8.36
N PHE A 134 -3.50 -13.37 -8.40
CA PHE A 134 -2.65 -13.80 -7.30
C PHE A 134 -1.42 -12.93 -7.15
N ALA A 135 -0.75 -12.56 -8.25
CA ALA A 135 0.42 -11.70 -8.20
C ALA A 135 0.08 -10.30 -7.68
N HIS A 136 -0.85 -9.60 -8.35
CA HIS A 136 -1.07 -8.17 -8.12
C HIS A 136 -2.08 -7.86 -7.01
N TYR A 137 -3.00 -8.77 -6.72
CA TYR A 137 -4.01 -8.53 -5.71
C TYR A 137 -3.72 -9.22 -4.38
N VAL A 138 -3.12 -10.40 -4.40
CA VAL A 138 -2.84 -11.19 -3.19
C VAL A 138 -1.40 -10.98 -2.72
N ILE A 139 -0.42 -11.34 -3.55
CA ILE A 139 1.01 -11.34 -3.16
C ILE A 139 1.55 -9.91 -3.02
N ALA A 140 1.20 -8.99 -3.94
CA ALA A 140 1.67 -7.61 -3.86
C ALA A 140 1.29 -6.91 -2.55
N ARG A 141 0.09 -7.19 -2.01
CA ARG A 141 -0.32 -6.66 -0.70
C ARG A 141 0.50 -7.24 0.45
N LYS A 142 0.85 -8.52 0.36
CA LYS A 142 1.72 -9.15 1.37
C LYS A 142 3.13 -8.58 1.31
N ILE A 143 3.69 -8.37 0.13
CA ILE A 143 4.98 -7.71 -0.05
C ILE A 143 4.93 -6.30 0.54
N ALA A 144 3.91 -5.51 0.23
CA ALA A 144 3.76 -4.18 0.79
C ALA A 144 3.65 -4.17 2.33
N ASN A 145 2.98 -5.18 2.93
CA ASN A 145 2.98 -5.35 4.38
C ASN A 145 4.39 -5.62 4.93
N LEU A 146 5.13 -6.54 4.32
CA LEU A 146 6.48 -6.91 4.74
C LEU A 146 7.45 -5.72 4.61
N GLU A 147 7.41 -5.00 3.49
CA GLU A 147 8.25 -3.81 3.26
C GLU A 147 7.95 -2.69 4.25
N ARG A 148 6.67 -2.36 4.45
CA ARG A 148 6.26 -1.33 5.42
C ARG A 148 6.69 -1.67 6.83
N THR A 149 6.51 -2.91 7.23
CA THR A 149 6.92 -3.38 8.56
C THR A 149 8.43 -3.31 8.73
N ALA A 150 9.20 -3.79 7.75
CA ALA A 150 10.66 -3.76 7.80
C ALA A 150 11.21 -2.33 7.82
N LEU A 151 10.67 -1.45 6.96
CA LEU A 151 11.07 -0.04 6.90
C LEU A 151 10.75 0.69 8.21
N LEU A 152 9.53 0.58 8.70
CA LEU A 152 9.10 1.25 9.93
C LEU A 152 9.91 0.77 11.13
N LYS A 153 10.20 -0.53 11.21
CA LYS A 153 11.07 -1.08 12.26
C LYS A 153 12.46 -0.45 12.20
N ALA A 154 13.09 -0.42 11.03
CA ALA A 154 14.44 0.12 10.87
C ALA A 154 14.52 1.61 11.21
N VAL A 155 13.57 2.43 10.74
CA VAL A 155 13.59 3.88 11.03
C VAL A 155 13.28 4.19 12.49
N SER A 156 12.44 3.39 13.15
CA SER A 156 12.07 3.62 14.56
C SER A 156 13.20 3.33 15.54
N GLU A 157 14.22 2.58 15.13
CA GLU A 157 15.43 2.35 15.95
C GLU A 157 16.26 3.63 16.13
N HIS A 158 16.11 4.61 15.25
CA HIS A 158 16.95 5.81 15.20
C HIS A 158 16.17 7.13 15.34
N PHE A 159 14.87 7.13 15.06
CA PHE A 159 14.05 8.33 14.96
C PHE A 159 12.75 8.20 15.74
N ASN A 160 12.29 9.31 16.30
CA ASN A 160 10.95 9.39 16.88
C ASN A 160 9.90 9.23 15.78
N THR A 161 9.39 8.01 15.64
CA THR A 161 8.47 7.62 14.55
C THR A 161 7.05 7.49 15.07
N LYS A 162 6.10 8.12 14.39
CA LYS A 162 4.66 7.97 14.65
C LYS A 162 3.97 7.29 13.48
N LEU A 163 3.19 6.28 13.83
CA LEU A 163 2.40 5.50 12.88
C LEU A 163 0.93 5.84 13.04
N TYR A 164 0.26 6.15 11.95
CA TYR A 164 -1.18 6.44 11.92
C TYR A 164 -1.86 5.41 11.01
N THR A 165 -2.37 4.35 11.64
CA THR A 165 -3.04 3.25 10.93
C THR A 165 -4.17 2.67 11.77
N PRO A 166 -5.29 2.26 11.13
CA PRO A 166 -6.34 1.50 11.81
C PRO A 166 -5.91 0.07 12.15
N ASN A 167 -4.85 -0.43 11.52
CA ASN A 167 -4.40 -1.81 11.65
C ASN A 167 -3.66 -2.04 12.98
N PRO A 168 -3.81 -3.22 13.61
CA PRO A 168 -2.95 -3.62 14.71
C PRO A 168 -1.50 -3.81 14.22
N THR A 169 -0.53 -3.46 15.06
CA THR A 169 0.90 -3.51 14.70
C THR A 169 1.73 -4.11 15.83
N PRO A 170 1.45 -5.37 16.24
CA PRO A 170 2.14 -6.00 17.37
C PRO A 170 3.64 -6.17 17.15
N GLU A 171 4.07 -6.35 15.88
CA GLU A 171 5.46 -6.48 15.47
C GLU A 171 6.25 -5.16 15.51
N LEU A 172 5.56 -4.02 15.66
CA LEU A 172 6.13 -2.67 15.74
C LEU A 172 5.99 -2.10 17.15
N SER A 173 6.29 -2.88 18.18
CA SER A 173 6.09 -2.50 19.59
C SER A 173 6.85 -1.25 20.02
N GLN A 174 7.89 -0.85 19.29
CA GLN A 174 8.67 0.37 19.54
C GLN A 174 8.03 1.63 18.95
N ILE A 175 7.05 1.48 18.05
CA ILE A 175 6.36 2.59 17.41
C ILE A 175 5.02 2.82 18.09
N HIS A 176 4.75 4.09 18.40
CA HIS A 176 3.43 4.45 18.90
C HIS A 176 2.42 4.51 17.74
N ASN A 177 1.52 3.52 17.69
CA ASN A 177 0.39 3.55 16.76
C ASN A 177 -0.69 4.51 17.31
N MET A 178 -0.84 5.63 16.63
CA MET A 178 -1.77 6.71 16.98
C MET A 178 -3.21 6.43 16.54
N GLY A 179 -3.45 5.30 15.86
CA GLY A 179 -4.75 4.97 15.27
C GLY A 179 -5.02 5.70 13.95
N SER A 180 -6.28 5.64 13.53
CA SER A 180 -6.72 6.34 12.31
C SER A 180 -6.73 7.85 12.48
N VAL A 181 -6.42 8.57 11.41
CA VAL A 181 -6.57 10.01 11.32
C VAL A 181 -7.59 10.41 10.26
N ASP A 182 -8.36 11.46 10.57
CA ASP A 182 -9.25 12.03 9.57
C ASP A 182 -8.45 12.73 8.47
N TYR A 183 -8.70 12.32 7.23
CA TYR A 183 -8.00 12.83 6.04
C TYR A 183 -8.09 14.36 5.89
N GLN A 184 -9.25 14.93 6.20
CA GLN A 184 -9.48 16.36 6.00
C GLN A 184 -9.09 17.21 7.20
N ARG A 185 -9.25 16.68 8.41
CA ARG A 185 -9.15 17.45 9.65
C ARG A 185 -7.85 17.25 10.42
N GLN A 186 -7.23 16.07 10.31
CA GLN A 186 -6.07 15.70 11.13
C GLN A 186 -4.81 15.45 10.30
N MET A 187 -4.92 14.76 9.16
CA MET A 187 -3.75 14.39 8.35
C MET A 187 -2.87 15.58 7.93
N PRO A 188 -3.43 16.78 7.60
CA PRO A 188 -2.59 17.94 7.29
C PRO A 188 -1.69 18.37 8.46
N TYR A 189 -2.16 18.18 9.71
CA TYR A 189 -1.34 18.49 10.90
C TYR A 189 -0.25 17.46 11.13
N VAL A 190 -0.52 16.16 10.89
CA VAL A 190 0.50 15.12 10.93
C VAL A 190 1.62 15.49 9.98
N PHE A 191 1.30 15.76 8.71
CA PHE A 191 2.30 16.05 7.69
C PHE A 191 3.08 17.33 7.95
N LYS A 192 2.44 18.37 8.49
CA LYS A 192 3.10 19.64 8.80
C LYS A 192 4.03 19.56 10.02
N ASN A 193 3.76 18.67 10.97
CA ASN A 193 4.50 18.55 12.22
C ASN A 193 5.49 17.36 12.23
N SER A 194 5.68 16.69 11.11
CA SER A 194 6.70 15.65 10.92
C SER A 194 7.80 16.19 10.01
N ALA A 195 9.05 15.88 10.33
CA ALA A 195 10.18 16.29 9.49
C ALA A 195 10.18 15.51 8.17
N ILE A 196 9.82 14.21 8.23
CA ILE A 196 9.72 13.33 7.06
C ILE A 196 8.38 12.59 7.12
N ASN A 197 7.66 12.60 6.00
CA ASN A 197 6.45 11.81 5.83
C ASN A 197 6.76 10.65 4.89
N LEU A 198 6.68 9.42 5.41
CA LEU A 198 6.82 8.21 4.60
C LEU A 198 5.47 7.86 3.94
N ASN A 199 5.56 7.30 2.72
CA ASN A 199 4.40 6.83 1.97
C ASN A 199 4.68 5.45 1.36
#